data_73d4b2fcfa827161d1b9d7df63632dcc
#
_entry.id   73d4b2fcfa827161d1b9d7df63632dcc
#
_cell.length_a   1.000
_cell.length_b   1.000
_cell.length_c   1.000
_cell.angle_alpha   90.00
_cell.angle_beta   90.00
_cell.angle_gamma   90.00
#
_symmetry.space_group_name_H-M   'P 1'
#
loop_
_entity.id
_entity.type
_entity.pdbx_description
1 polymer ?
#
loop_
_entity_poly.entity_id
_entity_poly.type
_entity_poly.pdbx_seq_one_letter_code
_entity_poly.pdbx_strand_id
1 'polypeptide(L)'
;MRGIGFAAILAVAITALPVTNAEAACQRLGFSVNDYGKVGPANDAKKLLDKYIADWTAKNGIKRYRTGKKTVTCELFLDVGLFDEYTCKAVATFCWKGPPVAKKASN
;
A
#
# COMPACT_ATOMS: atom_id res chain seq x y z
N MET A 1 52.73 19.50 11.03
CA MET A 1 52.33 19.07 10.93
C MET A 1 51.63 18.72 10.99
N ARG A 2 51.34 18.74 10.77
CA ARG A 2 50.69 18.25 10.70
C ARG A 2 49.83 17.76 10.80
N GLY A 3 49.51 17.84 10.78
CA GLY A 3 48.72 17.27 10.79
C GLY A 3 47.90 17.17 10.84
N ILE A 4 47.72 17.32 10.83
CA ILE A 4 46.90 17.03 10.83
C ILE A 4 45.98 16.78 10.70
N GLY A 5 45.80 16.84 10.55
CA GLY A 5 44.94 16.46 10.33
C GLY A 5 44.07 16.14 10.39
N PHE A 6 44.05 16.08 10.49
CA PHE A 6 43.18 15.54 10.52
C PHE A 6 42.22 15.26 10.37
N ALA A 7 42.18 15.44 10.35
CA ALA A 7 41.30 15.10 10.22
C ALA A 7 40.48 14.80 10.15
N ALA A 8 40.44 14.77 10.18
CA ALA A 8 39.62 14.36 10.09
C ALA A 8 38.78 14.04 10.13
N ILE A 9 38.71 14.02 10.23
CA ILE A 9 37.88 13.54 10.27
C ILE A 9 36.99 13.19 10.14
N LEU A 10 36.95 13.21 10.14
CA LEU A 10 36.06 12.73 10.05
C LEU A 10 35.12 12.51 9.96
N ALA A 11 35.13 12.68 10.01
CA ALA A 11 34.19 12.45 9.92
C ALA A 11 33.43 11.95 9.90
N VAL A 12 33.43 11.80 9.97
CA VAL A 12 32.70 11.19 9.93
C VAL A 12 31.74 10.90 9.92
N ALA A 13 31.68 10.95 9.98
CA ALA A 13 30.84 10.62 9.99
C ALA A 13 29.99 10.17 9.89
N ILE A 14 29.94 10.02 9.98
CA ILE A 14 29.21 9.48 9.91
C ILE A 14 28.28 9.13 9.81
N THR A 15 28.20 9.15 9.87
CA THR A 15 27.39 8.83 9.74
C THR A 15 26.49 8.28 9.78
N ALA A 16 26.19 8.08 9.99
CA ALA A 16 25.43 7.55 9.99
C ALA A 16 24.50 7.18 9.93
N LEU A 17 24.05 6.98 10.03
CA LEU A 17 23.21 6.56 9.97
C LEU A 17 22.26 6.10 9.89
N PRO A 18 21.87 5.85 9.91
CA PRO A 18 21.03 5.40 9.70
C PRO A 18 20.11 4.93 9.93
N VAL A 19 19.61 4.57 10.05
CA VAL A 19 18.95 4.12 10.21
C VAL A 19 18.01 3.75 10.15
N THR A 20 17.50 3.68 10.18
CA THR A 20 16.79 3.43 10.18
C THR A 20 15.98 2.84 10.03
N ASN A 21 15.63 2.32 10.06
CA ASN A 21 15.11 1.62 9.94
C ASN A 21 14.03 1.30 10.18
N ALA A 22 13.64 1.24 10.52
CA ALA A 22 12.62 0.92 11.05
C ALA A 22 11.60 1.23 10.40
N GLU A 23 11.70 1.36 9.67
CA GLU A 23 10.90 1.83 9.21
C GLU A 23 9.78 1.26 8.83
N ALA A 24 8.84 1.89 8.28
CA ALA A 24 7.63 1.35 7.86
C ALA A 24 7.75 0.96 6.43
N ALA A 25 7.23 -0.16 6.08
CA ALA A 25 7.11 -0.56 4.70
C ALA A 25 5.65 -0.40 4.31
N CYS A 26 5.39 -0.12 3.06
CA CYS A 26 4.03 0.11 2.60
C CYS A 26 3.75 -0.66 1.31
N GLN A 27 2.50 -0.97 1.11
CA GLN A 27 2.05 -1.68 -0.08
C GLN A 27 0.72 -1.09 -0.51
N ARG A 28 0.50 -1.00 -1.81
CA ARG A 28 -0.74 -0.50 -2.34
C ARG A 28 -1.47 -1.64 -3.02
N LEU A 29 -2.74 -1.79 -2.69
CA LEU A 29 -3.56 -2.83 -3.28
C LEU A 29 -4.88 -2.24 -3.75
N GLY A 30 -5.51 -2.90 -4.68
CA GLY A 30 -6.80 -2.47 -5.19
C GLY A 30 -7.72 -3.65 -5.37
N PHE A 31 -9.01 -3.38 -5.40
CA PHE A 31 -10.01 -4.41 -5.61
C PHE A 31 -11.14 -3.81 -6.43
N SER A 32 -11.57 -4.52 -7.46
CA SER A 32 -12.63 -4.04 -8.33
C SER A 32 -13.86 -4.89 -8.22
N VAL A 33 -15.01 -4.25 -8.27
CA VAL A 33 -16.30 -4.93 -8.24
C VAL A 33 -17.14 -4.39 -9.38
N ASN A 34 -17.79 -5.27 -10.10
CA ASN A 34 -18.67 -4.88 -11.17
C ASN A 34 -20.08 -5.30 -10.81
N ASP A 35 -20.99 -4.35 -10.78
CA ASP A 35 -22.36 -4.64 -10.43
C ASP A 35 -23.25 -3.50 -10.91
N TYR A 36 -24.53 -3.62 -10.65
CA TYR A 36 -25.47 -2.58 -11.05
C TYR A 36 -25.38 -1.40 -10.11
N GLY A 37 -25.51 -0.20 -10.68
CA GLY A 37 -25.46 1.02 -9.91
C GLY A 37 -24.05 1.37 -9.47
N LYS A 38 -23.89 2.47 -8.79
CA LYS A 38 -22.58 2.91 -8.32
C LYS A 38 -22.37 2.69 -6.84
N VAL A 39 -23.42 2.87 -6.06
CA VAL A 39 -23.27 2.81 -4.59
C VAL A 39 -22.92 1.42 -4.11
N GLY A 40 -23.62 0.43 -4.63
CA GLY A 40 -23.38 -0.95 -4.24
C GLY A 40 -21.97 -1.40 -4.52
N PRO A 41 -21.53 -1.34 -5.79
CA PRO A 41 -20.19 -1.79 -6.11
C PRO A 41 -19.10 -0.94 -5.44
N ALA A 42 -19.35 0.35 -5.21
CA ALA A 42 -18.37 1.17 -4.51
C ALA A 42 -18.18 0.69 -3.08
N ASN A 43 -19.27 0.43 -2.38
CA ASN A 43 -19.18 -0.04 -1.01
C ASN A 43 -18.62 -1.45 -0.93
N ASP A 44 -19.01 -2.29 -1.86
CA ASP A 44 -18.50 -3.65 -1.90
C ASP A 44 -17.01 -3.67 -2.19
N ALA A 45 -16.57 -2.82 -3.10
CA ALA A 45 -15.14 -2.75 -3.42
C ALA A 45 -14.33 -2.37 -2.19
N LYS A 46 -14.84 -1.44 -1.39
CA LYS A 46 -14.14 -1.04 -0.18
C LYS A 46 -14.07 -2.16 0.84
N LYS A 47 -15.18 -2.87 1.02
CA LYS A 47 -15.21 -3.96 1.97
C LYS A 47 -14.32 -5.10 1.54
N LEU A 48 -14.37 -5.44 0.26
CA LEU A 48 -13.57 -6.53 -0.24
C LEU A 48 -12.09 -6.17 -0.29
N LEU A 49 -11.79 -4.89 -0.47
CA LEU A 49 -10.41 -4.45 -0.38
C LEU A 49 -9.87 -4.65 1.02
N ASP A 50 -10.66 -4.31 2.04
CA ASP A 50 -10.24 -4.51 3.43
C ASP A 50 -9.94 -5.99 3.69
N LYS A 51 -10.79 -6.84 3.17
CA LYS A 51 -10.60 -8.27 3.35
C LYS A 51 -9.37 -8.75 2.60
N TYR A 52 -9.16 -8.23 1.41
CA TYR A 52 -8.00 -8.58 0.61
C TYR A 52 -6.71 -8.17 1.33
N ILE A 53 -6.71 -6.96 1.89
CA ILE A 53 -5.54 -6.49 2.63
C ILE A 53 -5.29 -7.39 3.85
N ALA A 54 -6.36 -7.75 4.56
CA ALA A 54 -6.23 -8.61 5.72
C ALA A 54 -5.64 -9.96 5.34
N ASP A 55 -6.11 -10.53 4.24
CA ASP A 55 -5.61 -11.81 3.77
C ASP A 55 -4.16 -11.71 3.33
N TRP A 56 -3.84 -10.64 2.61
CA TRP A 56 -2.49 -10.45 2.11
C TRP A 56 -1.50 -10.28 3.26
N THR A 57 -1.86 -9.49 4.27
CA THR A 57 -0.99 -9.28 5.41
C THR A 57 -0.81 -10.57 6.20
N ALA A 58 -1.90 -11.32 6.37
CA ALA A 58 -1.81 -12.58 7.08
C ALA A 58 -0.88 -13.55 6.38
N LYS A 59 -0.97 -13.63 5.07
CA LYS A 59 -0.12 -14.52 4.31
C LYS A 59 1.34 -14.12 4.36
N ASN A 60 1.59 -12.86 4.58
CA ASN A 60 2.96 -12.37 4.64
C ASN A 60 3.47 -12.16 6.06
N GLY A 61 2.76 -12.68 7.03
CA GLY A 61 3.22 -12.65 8.41
C GLY A 61 3.16 -11.29 9.08
N ILE A 62 2.39 -10.38 8.51
CA ILE A 62 2.26 -9.05 9.05
C ILE A 62 1.08 -9.03 10.00
N LYS A 63 1.33 -8.84 11.29
CA LYS A 63 0.28 -8.88 12.28
C LYS A 63 -0.36 -7.56 12.57
N ARG A 64 0.37 -6.48 12.39
CA ARG A 64 -0.18 -5.17 12.63
C ARG A 64 0.10 -4.28 11.46
N TYR A 65 -0.88 -3.58 11.00
CA TYR A 65 -0.73 -2.68 9.88
C TYR A 65 -1.77 -1.59 10.00
N ARG A 66 -1.54 -0.52 9.25
CA ARG A 66 -2.47 0.58 9.25
C ARG A 66 -2.84 0.89 7.82
N THR A 67 -4.12 0.91 7.53
CA THR A 67 -4.60 1.19 6.18
C THR A 67 -4.90 2.68 6.07
N GLY A 68 -4.45 3.29 5.00
CA GLY A 68 -4.73 4.68 4.74
C GLY A 68 -6.11 4.85 4.13
N LYS A 69 -6.34 6.04 3.59
CA LYS A 69 -7.62 6.34 3.03
C LYS A 69 -7.87 5.53 1.79
N LYS A 70 -9.08 5.01 1.65
CA LYS A 70 -9.46 4.27 0.46
C LYS A 70 -9.98 5.23 -0.59
N THR A 71 -9.52 5.07 -1.80
CA THR A 71 -9.98 5.89 -2.91
C THR A 71 -10.79 4.99 -3.83
N VAL A 72 -11.96 5.43 -4.20
CA VAL A 72 -12.84 4.64 -5.06
C VAL A 72 -13.11 5.38 -6.35
N THR A 73 -12.97 4.68 -7.46
CA THR A 73 -13.32 5.23 -8.75
C THR A 73 -14.28 4.28 -9.40
N CYS A 74 -15.32 4.81 -9.99
CA CYS A 74 -16.31 3.99 -10.66
C CYS A 74 -16.43 4.42 -12.11
N GLU A 75 -16.53 3.44 -12.99
CA GLU A 75 -16.70 3.72 -14.41
C GLU A 75 -17.88 2.95 -14.93
N LEU A 76 -18.61 3.58 -15.85
CA LEU A 76 -19.75 2.93 -16.47
C LEU A 76 -19.25 1.80 -17.35
N PHE A 77 -19.67 0.59 -17.06
CA PHE A 77 -19.25 -0.57 -17.80
C PHE A 77 -20.24 -0.93 -18.89
N LEU A 78 -21.53 -0.92 -18.53
CA LEU A 78 -22.56 -1.22 -19.48
C LEU A 78 -23.73 -0.31 -19.24
N ASP A 79 -24.17 0.35 -20.30
CA ASP A 79 -25.29 1.25 -20.20
C ASP A 79 -26.47 0.56 -20.87
N VAL A 80 -27.31 -0.05 -20.09
CA VAL A 80 -28.46 -0.73 -20.62
C VAL A 80 -29.75 -0.05 -20.22
N GLY A 81 -29.68 1.23 -19.94
CA GLY A 81 -30.87 2.01 -19.63
C GLY A 81 -31.26 1.89 -18.18
N LEU A 82 -32.15 0.96 -17.91
CA LEU A 82 -32.65 0.80 -16.56
C LEU A 82 -31.64 0.25 -15.58
N PHE A 83 -30.73 -0.58 -16.08
CA PHE A 83 -29.78 -1.23 -15.21
C PHE A 83 -28.38 -0.98 -15.68
N ASP A 84 -27.84 0.16 -15.34
CA ASP A 84 -26.48 0.48 -15.74
C ASP A 84 -25.50 -0.27 -14.82
N GLU A 85 -24.53 -0.90 -15.42
CA GLU A 85 -23.49 -1.58 -14.67
C GLU A 85 -22.27 -0.71 -14.55
N TYR A 86 -21.68 -0.70 -13.37
CA TYR A 86 -20.47 0.05 -13.13
C TYR A 86 -19.40 -0.85 -12.58
N THR A 87 -18.17 -0.54 -12.91
CA THR A 87 -17.02 -1.18 -12.28
C THR A 87 -16.43 -0.16 -11.33
N CYS A 88 -16.43 -0.50 -10.07
CA CYS A 88 -15.86 0.37 -9.05
C CYS A 88 -14.60 -0.26 -8.51
N LYS A 89 -13.53 0.52 -8.45
CA LYS A 89 -12.26 0.03 -7.95
C LYS A 89 -11.89 0.83 -6.71
N ALA A 90 -11.59 0.12 -5.66
CA ALA A 90 -11.11 0.73 -4.43
C ALA A 90 -9.62 0.45 -4.31
N VAL A 91 -8.87 1.47 -3.93
CA VAL A 91 -7.42 1.34 -3.79
C VAL A 91 -7.02 1.96 -2.47
N ALA A 92 -6.05 1.38 -1.82
CA ALA A 92 -5.53 1.95 -0.59
C ALA A 92 -4.08 1.52 -0.41
N THR A 93 -3.34 2.33 0.30
CA THR A 93 -1.99 2.00 0.69
C THR A 93 -2.03 1.64 2.16
N PHE A 94 -1.38 0.57 2.54
CA PHE A 94 -1.29 0.20 3.94
C PHE A 94 0.17 0.00 4.30
N CYS A 95 0.50 0.29 5.54
CA CYS A 95 1.88 0.28 5.99
C CYS A 95 2.01 -0.51 7.27
N TRP A 96 3.19 -1.07 7.50
CA TRP A 96 3.46 -1.84 8.70
C TRP A 96 4.89 -1.59 9.09
N LYS A 97 5.24 -1.91 10.33
CA LYS A 97 6.61 -1.78 10.77
C LYS A 97 7.32 -3.04 10.40
N GLY A 98 8.44 -2.91 9.78
CA GLY A 98 9.23 -4.06 9.39
C GLY A 98 9.69 -3.94 7.97
N PRO A 99 10.33 -4.96 7.46
CA PRO A 99 10.88 -4.88 6.10
C PRO A 99 9.79 -5.02 5.05
N PRO A 100 10.03 -4.55 3.86
CA PRO A 100 9.09 -4.74 2.79
C PRO A 100 9.01 -6.22 2.42
N VAL A 101 7.87 -6.63 1.87
CA VAL A 101 7.71 -7.99 1.42
C VAL A 101 8.28 -8.10 0.02
N ALA A 102 9.08 -9.13 -0.19
CA ALA A 102 9.67 -9.30 -1.50
C ALA A 102 8.59 -9.60 -2.52
N LYS A 103 8.68 -8.94 -3.70
CA LYS A 103 7.72 -9.13 -4.64
C LYS A 103 7.94 -10.42 -5.29
N LYS A 104 7.07 -11.32 -5.35
CA LYS A 104 7.22 -12.51 -5.91
C LYS A 104 6.90 -12.40 -7.23
N ALA A 105 7.52 -12.71 -7.91
CA ALA A 105 7.21 -12.55 -9.17
C ALA A 105 6.04 -13.17 -9.57
N SER A 106 5.58 -13.29 -9.73
CA SER A 106 4.63 -13.71 -9.99
C SER A 106 3.88 -13.93 -9.68
N ASN A 107 3.82 -13.96 -9.40
CA ASN A 107 3.21 -14.08 -9.21
C ASN A 107 2.85 -14.08 -9.30
#